data_50ba9f95da48e2904d5f7de3cf0a8737
#
_entry.id   50ba9f95da48e2904d5f7de3cf0a8737
#
_cell.length_a   1.000
_cell.length_b   1.000
_cell.length_c   1.000
_cell.angle_alpha   90.00
_cell.angle_beta   90.00
_cell.angle_gamma   90.00
#
_symmetry.space_group_name_H-M   'P 1'
#
loop_
_entity.id
_entity.type
_entity.pdbx_description
1 polymer ?
#
loop_
_entity_poly.entity_id
_entity_poly.type
_entity_poly.pdbx_seq_one_letter_code
_entity_poly.pdbx_strand_id
1 'polypeptide(L)'
;MHNPDHDHIAELLHDNEEFLAFAWASSAAVAKKRMVLGQCEKVMFNVGGWKKARQEQQMRDWFGFVPQYLITVDATFCEQASDREFCRLIEHELYHIGVERDEDGEIIYSDHTGLPKHYLAGHDVEVFFGETKRWGADESVKRLLEIAKNAPFVSETNIAACCGNCVIG
;
A
#
# COMPACT_ATOMS: atom_id res chain seq x y z
N MET A 1 12.93 -12.18 -0.10
CA MET A 1 14.02 -11.35 -0.68
C MET A 1 13.93 -10.01 0.03
N HIS A 2 15.01 -9.52 0.63
CA HIS A 2 15.01 -8.23 1.33
C HIS A 2 14.85 -7.08 0.33
N ASN A 3 13.93 -6.14 0.62
CA ASN A 3 13.75 -4.92 -0.15
C ASN A 3 14.05 -3.72 0.75
N PRO A 4 15.14 -2.97 0.51
CA PRO A 4 15.53 -1.85 1.37
C PRO A 4 14.52 -0.70 1.38
N ASP A 5 13.64 -0.60 0.38
CA ASP A 5 12.59 0.43 0.36
C ASP A 5 11.58 0.25 1.51
N HIS A 6 11.53 -0.94 2.11
CA HIS A 6 10.62 -1.27 3.22
C HIS A 6 11.32 -1.37 4.58
N ASP A 7 12.61 -1.00 4.68
CA ASP A 7 13.35 -1.10 5.94
C ASP A 7 12.70 -0.29 7.07
N HIS A 8 12.15 0.89 6.76
CA HIS A 8 11.41 1.72 7.70
C HIS A 8 10.16 1.04 8.28
N ILE A 9 9.55 0.10 7.55
CA ILE A 9 8.42 -0.71 8.04
C ILE A 9 8.94 -1.85 8.91
N ALA A 10 10.03 -2.50 8.50
CA ALA A 10 10.63 -3.59 9.25
C ALA A 10 11.16 -3.13 10.62
N GLU A 11 11.83 -1.97 10.67
CA GLU A 11 12.26 -1.34 11.92
C GLU A 11 11.08 -1.02 12.82
N LEU A 12 10.02 -0.46 12.25
CA LEU A 12 8.83 -0.10 13.02
C LEU A 12 8.10 -1.31 13.59
N LEU A 13 7.99 -2.40 12.82
CA LEU A 13 7.37 -3.64 13.27
C LEU A 13 8.20 -4.33 14.37
N HIS A 14 9.52 -4.14 14.35
CA HIS A 14 10.38 -4.63 15.43
C HIS A 14 10.11 -3.89 16.74
N ASP A 15 9.87 -2.57 16.68
CA ASP A 15 9.68 -1.72 17.86
C ASP A 15 8.21 -1.56 18.27
N ASN A 16 7.28 -1.79 17.32
CA ASN A 16 5.84 -1.66 17.53
C ASN A 16 5.05 -2.65 16.68
N GLU A 17 4.79 -3.84 17.23
CA GLU A 17 4.01 -4.89 16.57
C GLU A 17 2.56 -4.46 16.22
N GLU A 18 2.06 -3.38 16.86
CA GLU A 18 0.71 -2.85 16.65
C GLU A 18 0.58 -1.88 15.46
N PHE A 19 1.61 -1.74 14.63
CA PHE A 19 1.63 -0.77 13.53
C PHE A 19 0.81 -1.21 12.31
N LEU A 20 0.95 -2.44 11.89
CA LEU A 20 0.39 -2.98 10.65
C LEU A 20 -0.40 -4.26 10.93
N ALA A 21 -1.57 -4.37 10.29
CA ALA A 21 -2.34 -5.60 10.27
C ALA A 21 -2.71 -6.01 8.84
N PHE A 22 -3.01 -7.30 8.67
CA PHE A 22 -3.45 -7.89 7.40
C PHE A 22 -4.82 -8.53 7.56
N ALA A 23 -5.69 -8.33 6.58
CA ALA A 23 -7.01 -8.94 6.53
C ALA A 23 -7.28 -9.63 5.19
N TRP A 24 -8.08 -10.69 5.24
CA TRP A 24 -8.60 -11.38 4.06
C TRP A 24 -10.04 -10.94 3.81
N ALA A 25 -10.34 -10.42 2.63
CA ALA A 25 -11.70 -10.15 2.19
C ALA A 25 -12.25 -11.39 1.46
N SER A 26 -13.32 -11.96 2.00
CA SER A 26 -14.02 -13.10 1.37
C SER A 26 -14.98 -12.68 0.27
N SER A 27 -15.23 -11.38 0.12
CA SER A 27 -16.11 -10.79 -0.89
C SER A 27 -15.28 -9.96 -1.85
N ALA A 28 -15.43 -10.20 -3.14
CA ALA A 28 -14.78 -9.40 -4.16
C ALA A 28 -15.18 -7.92 -4.07
N ALA A 29 -14.20 -7.05 -4.10
CA ALA A 29 -14.41 -5.61 -4.22
C ALA A 29 -14.23 -5.18 -5.68
N VAL A 30 -15.07 -4.25 -6.14
CA VAL A 30 -14.99 -3.68 -7.48
C VAL A 30 -14.95 -2.17 -7.38
N ALA A 31 -13.92 -1.59 -7.95
CA ALA A 31 -13.77 -0.14 -8.02
C ALA A 31 -13.47 0.29 -9.46
N LYS A 32 -14.17 1.34 -9.95
CA LYS A 32 -14.08 1.83 -11.35
C LYS A 32 -14.16 0.70 -12.39
N LYS A 33 -15.03 -0.29 -12.20
CA LYS A 33 -15.23 -1.49 -13.05
C LYS A 33 -14.01 -2.44 -13.10
N ARG A 34 -13.12 -2.37 -12.13
CA ARG A 34 -11.98 -3.29 -11.97
C ARG A 34 -12.10 -4.03 -10.65
N MET A 35 -11.66 -5.28 -10.63
CA MET A 35 -11.53 -6.02 -9.38
C MET A 35 -10.37 -5.42 -8.57
N VAL A 36 -10.60 -5.25 -7.27
CA VAL A 36 -9.60 -4.83 -6.30
C VAL A 36 -9.02 -6.09 -5.69
N LEU A 37 -7.73 -6.31 -5.84
CA LEU A 37 -7.03 -7.48 -5.29
C LEU A 37 -6.41 -7.21 -3.94
N GLY A 38 -5.99 -5.96 -3.70
CA GLY A 38 -5.43 -5.48 -2.45
C GLY A 38 -5.76 -4.02 -2.22
N GLN A 39 -5.68 -3.61 -0.96
CA GLN A 39 -5.84 -2.22 -0.55
C GLN A 39 -5.08 -1.99 0.74
N CYS A 40 -4.20 -1.00 0.75
CA CYS A 40 -3.62 -0.45 1.96
C CYS A 40 -4.42 0.77 2.42
N GLU A 41 -4.76 0.84 3.69
CA GLU A 41 -5.45 1.99 4.27
C GLU A 41 -4.83 2.42 5.60
N LYS A 42 -4.83 3.72 5.85
CA LYS A 42 -4.54 4.26 7.18
C LYS A 42 -5.82 4.15 8.01
N VAL A 43 -5.74 3.41 9.12
CA VAL A 43 -6.91 3.17 9.97
C VAL A 43 -7.32 4.45 10.68
N MET A 44 -8.39 5.07 10.19
CA MET A 44 -8.97 6.29 10.75
C MET A 44 -10.49 6.15 10.88
N PHE A 45 -10.99 6.35 12.08
CA PHE A 45 -12.42 6.30 12.34
C PHE A 45 -13.02 7.71 12.26
N ASN A 46 -13.39 8.14 11.05
CA ASN A 46 -14.01 9.46 10.80
C ASN A 46 -15.46 9.52 11.28
N VAL A 47 -15.74 8.94 12.44
CA VAL A 47 -17.04 8.86 13.07
C VAL A 47 -16.88 9.05 14.58
N GLY A 48 -17.94 9.51 15.26
CA GLY A 48 -17.92 9.73 16.71
C GLY A 48 -18.72 8.70 17.50
N GLY A 49 -18.60 8.82 18.85
CA GLY A 49 -19.42 8.08 19.80
C GLY A 49 -19.35 6.56 19.65
N TRP A 50 -20.51 5.90 19.76
CA TRP A 50 -20.61 4.44 19.70
C TRP A 50 -20.16 3.82 18.40
N LYS A 51 -20.21 4.55 17.26
CA LYS A 51 -19.71 4.04 15.97
C LYS A 51 -18.20 3.86 16.03
N LYS A 52 -17.49 4.87 16.51
CA LYS A 52 -16.03 4.81 16.69
C LYS A 52 -15.65 3.67 17.63
N ALA A 53 -16.28 3.61 18.81
CA ALA A 53 -16.01 2.58 19.81
C ALA A 53 -16.17 1.15 19.25
N ARG A 54 -17.23 0.91 18.44
CA ARG A 54 -17.46 -0.40 17.81
C ARG A 54 -16.41 -0.73 16.75
N GLN A 55 -15.98 0.23 15.94
CA GLN A 55 -14.94 0.03 14.94
C GLN A 55 -13.59 -0.28 15.63
N GLU A 56 -13.23 0.45 16.66
CA GLU A 56 -12.04 0.17 17.45
C GLU A 56 -12.11 -1.20 18.13
N GLN A 57 -13.28 -1.56 18.68
CA GLN A 57 -13.49 -2.88 19.27
C GLN A 57 -13.31 -3.97 18.22
N GLN A 58 -13.88 -3.83 17.03
CA GLN A 58 -13.74 -4.79 15.94
C GLN A 58 -12.27 -5.01 15.56
N MET A 59 -11.46 -3.94 15.49
CA MET A 59 -10.02 -4.07 15.23
C MET A 59 -9.32 -4.85 16.35
N ARG A 60 -9.64 -4.55 17.62
CA ARG A 60 -9.08 -5.30 18.75
C ARG A 60 -9.52 -6.77 18.78
N ASP A 61 -10.78 -7.05 18.40
CA ASP A 61 -11.30 -8.42 18.33
C ASP A 61 -10.60 -9.23 17.22
N TRP A 62 -10.24 -8.58 16.11
CA TRP A 62 -9.59 -9.24 14.98
C TRP A 62 -8.08 -9.39 15.17
N PHE A 63 -7.41 -8.36 15.66
CA PHE A 63 -5.95 -8.26 15.66
C PHE A 63 -5.32 -8.19 17.06
N GLY A 64 -6.13 -8.02 18.12
CA GLY A 64 -5.65 -7.76 19.47
C GLY A 64 -5.36 -6.28 19.76
N PHE A 65 -5.26 -5.46 18.73
CA PHE A 65 -4.93 -4.03 18.82
C PHE A 65 -5.67 -3.23 17.72
N VAL A 66 -5.50 -1.92 17.71
CA VAL A 66 -5.97 -1.05 16.62
C VAL A 66 -4.75 -0.67 15.77
N PRO A 67 -4.58 -1.24 14.57
CA PRO A 67 -3.41 -0.96 13.74
C PRO A 67 -3.44 0.49 13.22
N GLN A 68 -2.27 1.03 12.88
CA GLN A 68 -2.18 2.30 12.16
C GLN A 68 -2.46 2.12 10.68
N TYR A 69 -2.04 0.99 10.11
CA TYR A 69 -2.29 0.61 8.73
C TYR A 69 -2.91 -0.78 8.66
N LEU A 70 -3.83 -0.95 7.72
CA LEU A 70 -4.46 -2.23 7.42
C LEU A 70 -4.30 -2.52 5.93
N ILE A 71 -3.70 -3.68 5.62
CA ILE A 71 -3.67 -4.21 4.26
C ILE A 71 -4.73 -5.29 4.15
N THR A 72 -5.71 -5.06 3.28
CA THR A 72 -6.77 -6.03 2.97
C THR A 72 -6.52 -6.61 1.59
N VAL A 73 -6.57 -7.94 1.45
CA VAL A 73 -6.39 -8.63 0.17
C VAL A 73 -7.56 -9.56 -0.15
N ASP A 74 -7.84 -9.75 -1.44
CA ASP A 74 -8.89 -10.65 -1.91
C ASP A 74 -8.49 -12.09 -1.64
N ALA A 75 -9.27 -12.79 -0.80
CA ALA A 75 -8.98 -14.17 -0.40
C ALA A 75 -9.03 -15.13 -1.59
N THR A 76 -9.97 -14.94 -2.52
CA THR A 76 -10.14 -15.82 -3.69
C THR A 76 -8.96 -15.72 -4.64
N PHE A 77 -8.47 -14.49 -4.88
CA PHE A 77 -7.25 -14.30 -5.67
C PHE A 77 -6.06 -14.95 -4.98
N CYS A 78 -5.85 -14.67 -3.70
CA CYS A 78 -4.70 -15.16 -2.96
C CYS A 78 -4.66 -16.68 -2.83
N GLU A 79 -5.81 -17.35 -2.77
CA GLU A 79 -5.90 -18.82 -2.77
C GLU A 79 -5.41 -19.45 -4.09
N GLN A 80 -5.56 -18.74 -5.21
CA GLN A 80 -5.18 -19.21 -6.53
C GLN A 80 -3.84 -18.68 -7.02
N ALA A 81 -3.34 -17.63 -6.39
CA ALA A 81 -2.09 -16.97 -6.75
C ALA A 81 -0.88 -17.87 -6.46
N SER A 82 0.13 -17.78 -7.31
CA SER A 82 1.45 -18.32 -6.97
C SER A 82 2.07 -17.50 -5.82
N ASP A 83 3.00 -18.11 -5.08
CA ASP A 83 3.76 -17.42 -4.01
C ASP A 83 4.37 -16.08 -4.50
N ARG A 84 4.81 -16.05 -5.75
CA ARG A 84 5.38 -14.87 -6.37
C ARG A 84 4.35 -13.76 -6.60
N GLU A 85 3.17 -14.10 -7.10
CA GLU A 85 2.08 -13.15 -7.32
C GLU A 85 1.56 -12.61 -5.98
N PHE A 86 1.42 -13.49 -4.99
CA PHE A 86 1.06 -13.09 -3.64
C PHE A 86 2.09 -12.14 -3.04
N CYS A 87 3.39 -12.49 -3.06
CA CYS A 87 4.45 -11.61 -2.55
C CYS A 87 4.45 -10.24 -3.26
N ARG A 88 4.26 -10.23 -4.59
CA ARG A 88 4.19 -8.98 -5.35
C ARG A 88 2.99 -8.13 -4.94
N LEU A 89 1.82 -8.73 -4.69
CA LEU A 89 0.66 -8.00 -4.22
C LEU A 89 0.93 -7.36 -2.85
N ILE A 90 1.47 -8.13 -1.91
CA ILE A 90 1.81 -7.61 -0.57
C ILE A 90 2.86 -6.49 -0.68
N GLU A 91 3.90 -6.69 -1.46
CA GLU A 91 4.94 -5.68 -1.67
C GLU A 91 4.37 -4.39 -2.28
N HIS A 92 3.44 -4.51 -3.24
CA HIS A 92 2.72 -3.37 -3.82
C HIS A 92 1.96 -2.58 -2.76
N GLU A 93 1.21 -3.26 -1.88
CA GLU A 93 0.46 -2.60 -0.82
C GLU A 93 1.38 -1.97 0.25
N LEU A 94 2.56 -2.53 0.48
CA LEU A 94 3.55 -1.94 1.37
C LEU A 94 4.14 -0.64 0.82
N TYR A 95 4.30 -0.49 -0.50
CA TYR A 95 4.73 0.77 -1.12
C TYR A 95 3.76 1.94 -0.86
N HIS A 96 2.50 1.66 -0.51
CA HIS A 96 1.57 2.70 -0.08
C HIS A 96 1.85 3.24 1.33
N ILE A 97 2.74 2.62 2.11
CA ILE A 97 3.17 3.12 3.41
C ILE A 97 4.47 3.89 3.24
N GLY A 98 4.36 5.19 2.94
CA GLY A 98 5.50 6.08 2.80
C GLY A 98 5.98 6.63 4.14
N VAL A 99 7.23 7.08 4.20
CA VAL A 99 7.82 7.77 5.34
C VAL A 99 8.27 9.17 4.94
N GLU A 100 7.95 10.17 5.77
CA GLU A 100 8.37 11.54 5.54
C GLU A 100 9.89 11.68 5.72
N ARG A 101 10.52 12.39 4.77
CA ARG A 101 11.96 12.70 4.82
C ARG A 101 12.17 14.20 4.68
N ASP A 102 13.23 14.69 5.27
CA ASP A 102 13.66 16.08 5.13
C ASP A 102 14.42 16.33 3.81
N GLU A 103 14.95 17.54 3.65
CA GLU A 103 15.68 17.97 2.45
C GLU A 103 17.00 17.20 2.24
N ASP A 104 17.57 16.64 3.31
CA ASP A 104 18.79 15.83 3.29
C ASP A 104 18.49 14.34 3.09
N GLY A 105 17.19 13.94 3.06
CA GLY A 105 16.72 12.57 2.87
C GLY A 105 16.61 11.78 4.19
N GLU A 106 16.81 12.39 5.33
CA GLU A 106 16.70 11.76 6.65
C GLU A 106 15.22 11.60 7.07
N ILE A 107 14.93 10.53 7.80
CA ILE A 107 13.56 10.24 8.26
C ILE A 107 13.13 11.29 9.30
N ILE A 108 11.95 11.85 9.11
CA ILE A 108 11.33 12.77 10.07
C ILE A 108 10.56 11.98 11.12
N TYR A 109 10.87 12.26 12.39
CA TYR A 109 10.21 11.64 13.53
C TYR A 109 9.16 12.58 14.14
N SER A 110 8.14 12.00 14.77
CA SER A 110 7.12 12.73 15.49
C SER A 110 7.63 13.14 16.87
N ASP A 111 7.56 14.44 17.20
CA ASP A 111 7.94 14.96 18.52
C ASP A 111 7.11 14.38 19.66
N HIS A 112 5.90 13.88 19.37
CA HIS A 112 5.00 13.36 20.38
C HIS A 112 5.18 11.86 20.66
N THR A 113 5.51 11.09 19.62
CA THR A 113 5.59 9.62 19.74
C THR A 113 6.99 9.07 19.61
N GLY A 114 7.94 9.87 19.10
CA GLY A 114 9.29 9.42 18.76
C GLY A 114 9.35 8.44 17.58
N LEU A 115 8.22 8.16 16.94
CA LEU A 115 8.14 7.23 15.80
C LEU A 115 8.26 8.00 14.47
N PRO A 116 8.72 7.33 13.38
CA PRO A 116 8.73 7.91 12.05
C PRO A 116 7.34 8.41 11.63
N LYS A 117 7.31 9.55 10.95
CA LYS A 117 6.06 10.07 10.38
C LYS A 117 5.75 9.33 9.09
N HIS A 118 4.69 8.54 9.11
CA HIS A 118 4.20 7.80 7.95
C HIS A 118 2.98 8.44 7.31
N TYR A 119 2.87 8.27 5.99
CA TYR A 119 1.72 8.74 5.21
C TYR A 119 1.27 7.66 4.22
N LEU A 120 0.04 7.78 3.71
CA LEU A 120 -0.44 6.91 2.64
C LEU A 120 0.03 7.48 1.29
N ALA A 121 0.97 6.79 0.65
CA ALA A 121 1.53 7.17 -0.64
C ALA A 121 0.61 6.77 -1.79
N GLY A 122 0.51 7.62 -2.80
CA GLY A 122 -0.06 7.28 -4.10
C GLY A 122 0.94 6.54 -4.99
N HIS A 123 0.51 6.18 -6.19
CA HIS A 123 1.42 5.65 -7.21
C HIS A 123 2.32 6.75 -7.79
N ASP A 124 3.54 6.39 -8.16
CA ASP A 124 4.50 7.31 -8.78
C ASP A 124 4.04 7.84 -10.15
N VAL A 125 3.22 7.04 -10.86
CA VAL A 125 2.73 7.38 -12.20
C VAL A 125 1.25 7.10 -12.33
N GLU A 126 0.45 8.16 -12.55
CA GLU A 126 -0.97 8.10 -12.89
C GLU A 126 -1.21 8.95 -14.15
N VAL A 127 -1.41 8.30 -15.31
CA VAL A 127 -1.60 9.00 -16.58
C VAL A 127 -2.70 8.39 -17.45
N PHE A 128 -3.32 9.23 -18.26
CA PHE A 128 -4.17 8.76 -19.35
C PHE A 128 -3.33 8.50 -20.61
N PHE A 129 -3.44 7.31 -21.19
CA PHE A 129 -2.75 6.98 -22.44
C PHE A 129 -3.06 7.97 -23.57
N GLY A 130 -4.30 8.49 -23.63
CA GLY A 130 -4.71 9.49 -24.61
C GLY A 130 -3.99 10.83 -24.44
N GLU A 131 -3.73 11.24 -23.20
CA GLU A 131 -2.96 12.43 -22.87
C GLU A 131 -1.50 12.26 -23.29
N THR A 132 -0.86 11.19 -22.85
CA THR A 132 0.52 10.87 -23.23
C THR A 132 0.69 10.77 -24.74
N LYS A 133 -0.27 10.18 -25.45
CA LYS A 133 -0.24 10.08 -26.92
C LYS A 133 -0.32 11.45 -27.59
N ARG A 134 -1.06 12.40 -27.03
CA ARG A 134 -1.29 13.72 -27.63
C ARG A 134 -0.19 14.73 -27.28
N TRP A 135 0.27 14.73 -26.05
CA TRP A 135 1.15 15.76 -25.49
C TRP A 135 2.57 15.28 -25.20
N GLY A 136 2.81 13.96 -25.32
CA GLY A 136 4.09 13.35 -24.99
C GLY A 136 4.14 12.87 -23.54
N ALA A 137 5.23 12.20 -23.21
CA ALA A 137 5.50 11.69 -21.86
C ALA A 137 6.06 12.80 -20.97
N ASP A 138 5.49 12.97 -19.78
CA ASP A 138 6.07 13.78 -18.73
C ASP A 138 7.32 13.10 -18.12
N GLU A 139 7.91 13.71 -17.12
CA GLU A 139 9.16 13.21 -16.52
C GLU A 139 8.95 11.88 -15.76
N SER A 140 7.82 11.69 -15.11
CA SER A 140 7.50 10.46 -14.39
C SER A 140 7.32 9.27 -15.34
N VAL A 141 6.62 9.48 -16.45
CA VAL A 141 6.46 8.47 -17.51
C VAL A 141 7.79 8.15 -18.19
N LYS A 142 8.65 9.16 -18.44
CA LYS A 142 9.99 8.94 -19.01
C LYS A 142 10.84 8.08 -18.06
N ARG A 143 10.84 8.41 -16.77
CA ARG A 143 11.55 7.61 -15.76
C ARG A 143 11.06 6.17 -15.71
N LEU A 144 9.72 5.95 -15.75
CA LEU A 144 9.14 4.62 -15.82
C LEU A 144 9.61 3.85 -17.06
N LEU A 145 9.65 4.51 -18.23
CA LEU A 145 10.13 3.91 -19.48
C LEU A 145 11.62 3.52 -19.41
N GLU A 146 12.45 4.31 -18.76
CA GLU A 146 13.87 3.97 -18.54
C GLU A 146 14.01 2.74 -17.64
N ILE A 147 13.26 2.68 -16.54
CA ILE A 147 13.25 1.52 -15.63
C ILE A 147 12.79 0.26 -16.38
N ALA A 148 11.72 0.38 -17.19
CA ALA A 148 11.14 -0.74 -17.93
C ALA A 148 12.04 -1.31 -19.06
N LYS A 149 13.07 -0.58 -19.49
CA LYS A 149 14.07 -1.09 -20.44
C LYS A 149 15.01 -2.13 -19.83
N ASN A 150 15.15 -2.13 -18.52
CA ASN A 150 15.99 -3.07 -17.80
C ASN A 150 15.21 -4.34 -17.46
N ALA A 151 15.89 -5.48 -17.44
CA ALA A 151 15.28 -6.72 -17.00
C ALA A 151 14.88 -6.61 -15.52
N PRO A 152 13.67 -7.06 -15.13
CA PRO A 152 13.24 -7.00 -13.75
C PRO A 152 14.07 -7.95 -12.88
N PHE A 153 14.29 -7.57 -11.63
CA PHE A 153 14.96 -8.41 -10.63
C PHE A 153 14.22 -9.72 -10.37
N VAL A 154 12.90 -9.69 -10.47
CA VAL A 154 12.02 -10.85 -10.30
C VAL A 154 11.28 -11.08 -11.60
N SER A 155 11.54 -12.20 -12.30
CA SER A 155 10.93 -12.49 -13.58
C SER A 155 9.41 -12.68 -13.49
N GLU A 156 8.74 -12.18 -14.50
CA GLU A 156 7.31 -12.14 -14.85
C GLU A 156 6.27 -12.53 -13.81
N THR A 157 5.50 -11.51 -13.40
CA THR A 157 4.19 -11.66 -12.75
C THR A 157 3.22 -10.67 -13.37
N ASN A 158 1.99 -11.10 -13.60
CA ASN A 158 0.97 -10.28 -14.25
C ASN A 158 -0.07 -9.82 -13.22
N ILE A 159 0.29 -8.85 -12.37
CA ILE A 159 -0.70 -8.14 -11.56
C ILE A 159 -1.13 -6.92 -12.37
N ALA A 160 -2.20 -7.06 -13.13
CA ALA A 160 -2.84 -5.92 -13.77
C ALA A 160 -3.41 -4.98 -12.68
N ALA A 161 -3.16 -3.71 -12.80
CA ALA A 161 -3.60 -2.58 -11.99
C ALA A 161 -4.95 -2.76 -11.25
N CYS A 162 -4.95 -3.44 -10.11
CA CYS A 162 -6.13 -3.80 -9.33
C CYS A 162 -6.02 -3.38 -7.87
N CYS A 163 -5.20 -2.37 -7.57
CA CYS A 163 -5.08 -1.81 -6.24
C CYS A 163 -6.27 -0.90 -5.91
N GLY A 164 -6.84 -1.05 -4.70
CA GLY A 164 -7.93 -0.21 -4.21
C GLY A 164 -7.54 1.26 -4.04
N ASN A 165 -6.28 1.54 -3.74
CA ASN A 165 -5.76 2.90 -3.58
C ASN A 165 -5.65 3.68 -4.90
N CYS A 166 -5.49 2.98 -6.03
CA CYS A 166 -5.41 3.58 -7.37
C CYS A 166 -6.74 4.09 -7.90
N VAL A 167 -7.80 3.86 -7.16
CA VAL A 167 -9.17 4.11 -7.62
C VAL A 167 -9.79 5.31 -6.94
N ILE A 168 -9.16 5.83 -5.89
CA ILE A 168 -9.58 6.99 -5.12
C ILE A 168 -8.79 8.20 -5.61
N GLY A 169 -9.23 8.76 -6.69
CA GLY A 169 -8.75 10.01 -7.26
C GLY A 169 -9.86 10.65 -8.08
#